data_7e770c7cb0c187ed8fa1a5553d36ae57
#
_entry.id   7e770c7cb0c187ed8fa1a5553d36ae57
#
_cell.length_a   1.000
_cell.length_b   1.000
_cell.length_c   1.000
_cell.angle_alpha   90.00
_cell.angle_beta   90.00
_cell.angle_gamma   90.00
#
_symmetry.space_group_name_H-M   'P 1'
#
loop_
_entity.id
_entity.type
_entity.pdbx_description
1 polymer ?
#
loop_
_entity_poly.entity_id
_entity_poly.type
_entity_poly.pdbx_seq_one_letter_code
_entity_poly.pdbx_strand_id
1 'polypeptide(L)'
;FDIVGHLFLNDCPGTHRGEYPADWFRADPGTDVESDPLFYAPDLIEMIEAAEVDHEICTHTFSHALGEEFSPTQLDADLTEAQRLHRSRFGEPAESIVPPRHQAMDPEVLKRNGIRVIRKTHGEMPEAKPALLRWFFSRNHPVLEPVTRDGLVTTYTSVTQSMTAPYVSQGQRTVHPVLRSIPFRVRKYAHRLYIEDALERAVTEAKHAHFWTHLHDMANEAQLDIVEQSIILTSKWRDNKRLRVTRMRNL
;
A
#
# COMPACT_ATOMS: atom_id res chain seq x y z
N PHE A 1 6.94 1.67 -2.66
CA PHE A 1 5.75 2.43 -3.09
C PHE A 1 5.01 1.65 -4.15
N ASP A 2 3.68 1.58 -4.05
CA ASP A 2 2.81 0.98 -5.06
C ASP A 2 2.06 2.11 -5.80
N ILE A 3 2.18 2.11 -7.13
CA ILE A 3 1.67 3.19 -7.97
C ILE A 3 0.68 2.69 -9.01
N VAL A 4 -0.35 3.49 -9.25
CA VAL A 4 -1.28 3.34 -10.37
C VAL A 4 -0.61 3.95 -11.60
N GLY A 5 -0.30 3.13 -12.61
CA GLY A 5 0.49 3.56 -13.75
C GLY A 5 -0.06 4.77 -14.49
N HIS A 6 -1.38 4.81 -14.66
CA HIS A 6 -2.08 5.92 -15.29
C HIS A 6 -1.89 7.28 -14.59
N LEU A 7 -1.87 7.29 -13.26
CA LEU A 7 -1.80 8.51 -12.46
C LEU A 7 -0.37 9.02 -12.25
N PHE A 8 0.61 8.12 -12.26
CA PHE A 8 1.98 8.43 -11.88
C PHE A 8 2.97 8.35 -13.05
N LEU A 9 2.68 7.58 -14.09
CA LEU A 9 3.61 7.34 -15.18
C LEU A 9 3.07 7.75 -16.55
N ASN A 10 1.78 8.02 -16.66
CA ASN A 10 1.14 8.43 -17.90
C ASN A 10 0.65 9.88 -17.78
N ASP A 11 1.31 10.76 -18.47
CA ASP A 11 1.00 12.18 -18.55
C ASP A 11 -0.03 12.52 -19.66
N CYS A 12 -0.52 11.51 -20.37
CA CYS A 12 -1.48 11.68 -21.47
C CYS A 12 -2.61 10.63 -21.41
N PRO A 13 -3.73 10.92 -20.74
CA PRO A 13 -4.83 9.97 -20.51
C PRO A 13 -5.58 9.52 -21.76
N GLY A 14 -5.46 10.21 -22.87
CA GLY A 14 -6.13 9.85 -24.14
C GLY A 14 -5.59 8.57 -24.81
N THR A 15 -4.67 7.85 -24.21
CA THR A 15 -3.99 6.67 -24.79
C THR A 15 -4.36 5.36 -24.12
N HIS A 16 -5.54 5.27 -23.48
CA HIS A 16 -5.97 3.99 -22.91
C HIS A 16 -6.07 2.92 -24.00
N ARG A 17 -5.21 1.92 -23.89
CA ARG A 17 -5.18 0.77 -24.82
C ARG A 17 -5.83 -0.42 -24.14
N GLY A 18 -6.86 -0.97 -24.75
CA GLY A 18 -7.52 -2.17 -24.29
C GLY A 18 -9.03 -1.99 -24.05
N GLU A 19 -9.68 -3.08 -23.78
CA GLU A 19 -11.09 -3.10 -23.40
C GLU A 19 -11.21 -2.99 -21.89
N TYR A 20 -11.85 -1.93 -21.42
CA TYR A 20 -12.12 -1.71 -20.01
C TYR A 20 -13.61 -1.89 -19.70
N PRO A 21 -13.98 -2.13 -18.44
CA PRO A 21 -15.38 -2.06 -18.02
C PRO A 21 -15.99 -0.70 -18.38
N ALA A 22 -17.28 -0.68 -18.68
CA ALA A 22 -17.96 0.55 -19.04
C ALA A 22 -17.73 1.65 -17.98
N ASP A 23 -17.49 2.86 -18.43
CA ASP A 23 -17.28 4.04 -17.58
C ASP A 23 -16.09 3.94 -16.60
N TRP A 24 -15.12 3.04 -16.81
CA TRP A 24 -13.98 2.87 -15.89
C TRP A 24 -13.23 4.16 -15.66
N PHE A 25 -12.95 4.91 -16.70
CA PHE A 25 -12.27 6.20 -16.66
C PHE A 25 -13.20 7.42 -16.55
N ARG A 26 -14.46 7.23 -16.15
CA ARG A 26 -15.43 8.32 -16.04
C ARG A 26 -14.99 9.47 -15.14
N ALA A 27 -14.21 9.19 -14.10
CA ALA A 27 -13.71 10.18 -13.17
C ALA A 27 -12.38 10.83 -13.61
N ASP A 28 -11.77 10.31 -14.68
CA ASP A 28 -10.54 10.85 -15.25
C ASP A 28 -10.84 12.18 -15.95
N PRO A 29 -10.17 13.28 -15.57
CA PRO A 29 -10.37 14.57 -16.23
C PRO A 29 -9.87 14.63 -17.67
N GLY A 30 -9.04 13.65 -18.11
CA GLY A 30 -8.49 13.61 -19.45
C GLY A 30 -7.47 14.70 -19.73
N THR A 31 -6.74 15.13 -18.72
CA THR A 31 -5.80 16.24 -18.75
C THR A 31 -4.38 15.78 -18.35
N ASP A 32 -3.61 16.65 -17.77
CA ASP A 32 -2.24 16.42 -17.31
C ASP A 32 -2.02 16.98 -15.89
N VAL A 33 -0.80 16.80 -15.36
CA VAL A 33 -0.45 17.26 -14.02
C VAL A 33 -0.48 18.80 -13.88
N GLU A 34 -0.28 19.56 -14.94
CA GLU A 34 -0.32 21.02 -14.89
C GLU A 34 -1.78 21.50 -14.71
N SER A 35 -2.71 20.82 -15.38
CA SER A 35 -4.15 21.14 -15.35
C SER A 35 -4.84 20.56 -14.11
N ASP A 36 -4.50 19.32 -13.71
CA ASP A 36 -5.12 18.59 -12.61
C ASP A 36 -4.09 17.98 -11.65
N PRO A 37 -3.32 18.80 -10.92
CA PRO A 37 -2.22 18.34 -10.05
C PRO A 37 -2.69 17.55 -8.81
N LEU A 38 -3.98 17.47 -8.54
CA LEU A 38 -4.54 16.61 -7.49
C LEU A 38 -4.98 15.25 -8.01
N PHE A 39 -4.97 15.06 -9.33
CA PHE A 39 -5.33 13.80 -9.97
C PHE A 39 -4.10 13.06 -10.48
N TYR A 40 -3.16 13.74 -11.12
CA TYR A 40 -1.91 13.19 -11.62
C TYR A 40 -0.74 13.58 -10.72
N ALA A 41 0.20 12.67 -10.50
CA ALA A 41 1.30 12.90 -9.58
C ALA A 41 2.65 12.33 -10.08
N PRO A 42 3.10 12.62 -11.31
CA PRO A 42 4.40 12.17 -11.81
C PRO A 42 5.57 12.79 -11.04
N ASP A 43 5.40 13.97 -10.46
CA ASP A 43 6.36 14.67 -9.61
C ASP A 43 6.73 13.89 -8.34
N LEU A 44 5.81 13.10 -7.79
CA LEU A 44 6.11 12.23 -6.65
C LEU A 44 7.11 11.12 -7.01
N ILE A 45 7.14 10.69 -8.26
CA ILE A 45 8.14 9.71 -8.72
C ILE A 45 9.53 10.32 -8.67
N GLU A 46 9.69 11.56 -9.13
CA GLU A 46 10.97 12.28 -9.07
C GLU A 46 11.46 12.44 -7.63
N MET A 47 10.55 12.75 -6.71
CA MET A 47 10.87 12.86 -5.28
C MET A 47 11.32 11.51 -4.69
N ILE A 48 10.67 10.40 -5.07
CA ILE A 48 11.05 9.05 -4.62
C ILE A 48 12.43 8.67 -5.15
N GLU A 49 12.70 8.95 -6.44
CA GLU A 49 13.99 8.66 -7.07
C GLU A 49 15.14 9.53 -6.54
N ALA A 50 14.84 10.78 -6.14
CA ALA A 50 15.81 11.69 -5.55
C ALA A 50 16.15 11.36 -4.08
N ALA A 51 15.41 10.45 -3.44
CA ALA A 51 15.67 10.05 -2.07
C ALA A 51 17.02 9.31 -1.94
N GLU A 52 17.73 9.52 -0.81
CA GLU A 52 19.00 8.83 -0.54
C GLU A 52 18.87 7.30 -0.43
N VAL A 53 17.66 6.83 -0.20
CA VAL A 53 17.35 5.40 -0.06
C VAL A 53 16.82 4.86 -1.38
N ASP A 54 17.40 3.77 -1.86
CA ASP A 54 16.90 3.05 -3.03
C ASP A 54 15.55 2.37 -2.71
N HIS A 55 14.47 3.05 -3.05
CA HIS A 55 13.10 2.57 -2.86
C HIS A 55 12.69 1.62 -3.99
N GLU A 56 11.84 0.66 -3.66
CA GLU A 56 11.12 -0.10 -4.68
C GLU A 56 9.85 0.65 -5.07
N ILE A 57 9.65 0.82 -6.38
CA ILE A 57 8.39 1.27 -6.96
C ILE A 57 7.76 0.04 -7.60
N CYS A 58 6.68 -0.47 -6.99
CA CYS A 58 5.92 -1.60 -7.48
C CYS A 58 4.61 -1.15 -8.14
N THR A 59 3.94 -2.05 -8.84
CA THR A 59 2.69 -1.69 -9.52
C THR A 59 1.45 -1.84 -8.63
N HIS A 60 0.51 -0.93 -8.83
CA HIS A 60 -0.89 -1.02 -8.37
C HIS A 60 -1.83 -1.10 -9.57
N THR A 61 -1.37 -1.79 -10.63
CA THR A 61 -1.95 -1.85 -11.98
C THR A 61 -1.84 -0.54 -12.76
N PHE A 62 -2.23 -0.54 -14.04
CA PHE A 62 -2.26 0.69 -14.82
C PHE A 62 -3.42 1.59 -14.42
N SER A 63 -4.64 1.04 -14.36
CA SER A 63 -5.88 1.80 -14.18
C SER A 63 -6.55 1.62 -12.83
N HIS A 64 -5.84 1.11 -11.81
CA HIS A 64 -6.43 0.65 -10.54
C HIS A 64 -7.42 -0.51 -10.77
N ALA A 65 -7.07 -1.45 -11.67
CA ALA A 65 -7.92 -2.56 -12.07
C ALA A 65 -8.30 -3.45 -10.88
N LEU A 66 -9.59 -3.66 -10.68
CA LEU A 66 -10.13 -4.51 -9.62
C LEU A 66 -10.23 -5.95 -10.12
N GLY A 67 -9.57 -6.88 -9.42
CA GLY A 67 -9.46 -8.27 -9.87
C GLY A 67 -10.79 -8.99 -10.03
N GLU A 68 -11.84 -8.57 -9.33
CA GLU A 68 -13.19 -9.15 -9.42
C GLU A 68 -14.06 -8.50 -10.50
N GLU A 69 -13.69 -7.31 -10.99
CA GLU A 69 -14.45 -6.56 -12.00
C GLU A 69 -13.84 -6.73 -13.41
N PHE A 70 -12.59 -7.17 -13.49
CA PHE A 70 -11.85 -7.34 -14.73
C PHE A 70 -11.81 -8.82 -15.15
N SER A 71 -12.11 -9.10 -16.41
CA SER A 71 -11.81 -10.40 -16.98
C SER A 71 -10.30 -10.65 -17.04
N PRO A 72 -9.83 -11.91 -17.07
CA PRO A 72 -8.41 -12.21 -17.20
C PRO A 72 -7.74 -11.51 -18.40
N THR A 73 -8.44 -11.36 -19.52
CA THR A 73 -7.94 -10.66 -20.71
C THR A 73 -7.80 -9.16 -20.48
N GLN A 74 -8.76 -8.53 -19.83
CA GLN A 74 -8.71 -7.11 -19.48
C GLN A 74 -7.61 -6.84 -18.46
N LEU A 75 -7.48 -7.70 -17.44
CA LEU A 75 -6.42 -7.58 -16.45
C LEU A 75 -5.02 -7.75 -17.07
N ASP A 76 -4.89 -8.66 -18.03
CA ASP A 76 -3.64 -8.89 -18.78
C ASP A 76 -3.25 -7.65 -19.60
N ALA A 77 -4.21 -7.04 -20.29
CA ALA A 77 -4.00 -5.80 -21.03
C ALA A 77 -3.61 -4.63 -20.13
N ASP A 78 -4.28 -4.47 -18.99
CA ASP A 78 -4.00 -3.44 -18.00
C ASP A 78 -2.60 -3.60 -17.40
N LEU A 79 -2.22 -4.80 -16.99
CA LEU A 79 -0.89 -5.08 -16.45
C LEU A 79 0.19 -4.94 -17.52
N THR A 80 -0.08 -5.34 -18.76
CA THR A 80 0.87 -5.16 -19.87
C THR A 80 1.20 -3.68 -20.06
N GLU A 81 0.21 -2.80 -19.99
CA GLU A 81 0.41 -1.36 -20.09
C GLU A 81 1.14 -0.80 -18.86
N ALA A 82 0.80 -1.23 -17.65
CA ALA A 82 1.55 -0.90 -16.44
C ALA A 82 3.03 -1.25 -16.60
N GLN A 83 3.34 -2.47 -17.05
CA GLN A 83 4.70 -2.94 -17.25
C GLN A 83 5.43 -2.19 -18.36
N ARG A 84 4.72 -1.78 -19.41
CA ARG A 84 5.30 -0.95 -20.48
C ARG A 84 5.76 0.41 -19.92
N LEU A 85 4.92 1.04 -19.09
CA LEU A 85 5.26 2.32 -18.46
C LEU A 85 6.41 2.18 -17.47
N HIS A 86 6.42 1.12 -16.64
CA HIS A 86 7.52 0.84 -15.73
C HIS A 86 8.85 0.70 -16.49
N ARG A 87 8.89 -0.10 -17.57
CA ARG A 87 10.11 -0.23 -18.39
C ARG A 87 10.53 1.09 -19.01
N SER A 88 9.57 1.86 -19.50
CA SER A 88 9.85 3.17 -20.11
C SER A 88 10.47 4.15 -19.11
N ARG A 89 9.98 4.16 -17.88
CA ARG A 89 10.40 5.13 -16.86
C ARG A 89 11.62 4.68 -16.06
N PHE A 90 11.67 3.40 -15.66
CA PHE A 90 12.68 2.87 -14.76
C PHE A 90 13.68 1.91 -15.41
N GLY A 91 13.51 1.60 -16.71
CA GLY A 91 14.36 0.65 -17.43
C GLY A 91 14.06 -0.82 -17.13
N GLU A 92 13.24 -1.13 -16.15
CA GLU A 92 12.88 -2.49 -15.71
C GLU A 92 11.36 -2.62 -15.43
N PRO A 93 10.79 -3.81 -15.56
CA PRO A 93 9.40 -4.03 -15.17
C PRO A 93 9.24 -4.04 -13.64
N ALA A 94 8.03 -3.81 -13.16
CA ALA A 94 7.69 -4.07 -11.76
C ALA A 94 7.66 -5.58 -11.49
N GLU A 95 8.37 -6.04 -10.47
CA GLU A 95 8.34 -7.46 -10.05
C GLU A 95 7.33 -7.73 -8.94
N SER A 96 6.85 -6.67 -8.28
CA SER A 96 5.92 -6.75 -7.16
C SER A 96 4.62 -6.01 -7.46
N ILE A 97 3.53 -6.55 -6.94
CA ILE A 97 2.20 -5.95 -7.05
C ILE A 97 1.50 -5.86 -5.70
N VAL A 98 0.83 -4.74 -5.52
CA VAL A 98 -0.20 -4.57 -4.50
C VAL A 98 -1.55 -4.53 -5.22
N PRO A 99 -2.40 -5.54 -5.10
CA PRO A 99 -3.71 -5.54 -5.75
C PRO A 99 -4.60 -4.40 -5.25
N PRO A 100 -5.25 -3.65 -6.14
CA PRO A 100 -6.25 -2.65 -5.77
C PRO A 100 -7.34 -3.24 -4.87
N ARG A 101 -7.69 -2.52 -3.81
CA ARG A 101 -8.64 -2.96 -2.78
C ARG A 101 -8.36 -4.35 -2.20
N HIS A 102 -7.12 -4.85 -2.35
CA HIS A 102 -6.70 -6.19 -1.95
C HIS A 102 -7.48 -7.34 -2.60
N GLN A 103 -8.16 -7.09 -3.71
CA GLN A 103 -8.91 -8.11 -4.42
C GLN A 103 -8.01 -9.20 -5.00
N ALA A 104 -8.56 -10.40 -5.11
CA ALA A 104 -7.85 -11.51 -5.72
C ALA A 104 -7.60 -11.23 -7.21
N MET A 105 -6.43 -11.59 -7.69
CA MET A 105 -6.05 -11.51 -9.11
C MET A 105 -5.64 -12.89 -9.60
N ASP A 106 -5.85 -13.14 -10.90
CA ASP A 106 -5.46 -14.40 -11.54
C ASP A 106 -3.92 -14.57 -11.50
N PRO A 107 -3.41 -15.63 -10.83
CA PRO A 107 -1.96 -15.85 -10.71
C PRO A 107 -1.25 -16.06 -12.05
N GLU A 108 -1.93 -16.65 -13.05
CA GLU A 108 -1.34 -16.89 -14.36
C GLU A 108 -1.16 -15.57 -15.13
N VAL A 109 -2.12 -14.64 -15.01
CA VAL A 109 -2.02 -13.30 -15.57
C VAL A 109 -0.86 -12.54 -14.90
N LEU A 110 -0.75 -12.61 -13.58
CA LEU A 110 0.34 -11.96 -12.85
C LEU A 110 1.72 -12.46 -13.31
N LYS A 111 1.92 -13.79 -13.35
CA LYS A 111 3.18 -14.41 -13.78
C LYS A 111 3.55 -14.06 -15.21
N ARG A 112 2.57 -14.09 -16.12
CA ARG A 112 2.79 -13.75 -17.54
C ARG A 112 3.27 -12.32 -17.71
N ASN A 113 2.83 -11.42 -16.83
CA ASN A 113 3.27 -10.03 -16.76
C ASN A 113 4.54 -9.81 -15.93
N GLY A 114 5.24 -10.88 -15.51
CA GLY A 114 6.52 -10.79 -14.82
C GLY A 114 6.42 -10.48 -13.33
N ILE A 115 5.22 -10.52 -12.76
CA ILE A 115 5.03 -10.34 -11.32
C ILE A 115 5.50 -11.61 -10.59
N ARG A 116 6.31 -11.42 -9.56
CA ARG A 116 6.88 -12.46 -8.72
C ARG A 116 6.39 -12.39 -7.29
N VAL A 117 6.09 -11.19 -6.80
CA VAL A 117 5.67 -10.95 -5.41
C VAL A 117 4.32 -10.25 -5.36
N ILE A 118 3.42 -10.77 -4.56
CA ILE A 118 2.10 -10.19 -4.34
C ILE A 118 1.85 -9.91 -2.85
N ARG A 119 1.34 -8.73 -2.53
CA ARG A 119 0.84 -8.42 -1.20
C ARG A 119 -0.65 -8.74 -1.10
N LYS A 120 -1.04 -9.51 -0.09
CA LYS A 120 -2.45 -9.82 0.22
C LYS A 120 -2.81 -9.32 1.62
N THR A 121 -4.10 -9.21 1.90
CA THR A 121 -4.57 -9.07 3.28
C THR A 121 -4.48 -10.42 4.00
N HIS A 122 -4.21 -10.35 5.30
CA HIS A 122 -4.30 -11.52 6.16
C HIS A 122 -5.62 -11.48 6.94
N GLY A 123 -6.54 -12.37 6.58
CA GLY A 123 -7.85 -12.47 7.21
C GLY A 123 -8.78 -11.29 6.89
N GLU A 124 -10.03 -11.45 7.26
CA GLU A 124 -11.01 -10.38 7.21
C GLU A 124 -10.71 -9.37 8.31
N MET A 125 -10.67 -8.09 7.96
CA MET A 125 -10.69 -7.02 8.96
C MET A 125 -12.00 -7.15 9.74
N PRO A 126 -11.96 -7.30 11.06
CA PRO A 126 -13.19 -7.52 11.81
C PRO A 126 -14.08 -6.28 11.72
N GLU A 127 -15.24 -6.42 11.10
CA GLU A 127 -16.24 -5.35 10.97
C GLU A 127 -16.98 -5.00 12.27
N ALA A 128 -16.85 -5.82 13.31
CA ALA A 128 -17.67 -5.70 14.50
C ALA A 128 -17.07 -4.77 15.57
N LYS A 129 -17.93 -3.91 16.15
CA LYS A 129 -17.60 -2.98 17.24
C LYS A 129 -16.82 -3.58 18.44
N PRO A 130 -17.00 -4.85 18.84
CA PRO A 130 -16.15 -5.49 19.85
C PRO A 130 -14.70 -5.68 19.41
N ALA A 131 -14.45 -5.76 18.10
CA ALA A 131 -13.11 -5.91 17.56
C ALA A 131 -12.26 -4.63 17.69
N LEU A 132 -12.86 -3.45 17.70
CA LEU A 132 -12.16 -2.19 17.96
C LEU A 132 -11.56 -2.15 19.39
N LEU A 133 -12.28 -2.65 20.38
CA LEU A 133 -11.76 -2.76 21.76
C LEU A 133 -10.71 -3.88 21.85
N ARG A 134 -10.94 -5.01 21.19
CA ARG A 134 -9.93 -6.07 21.10
C ARG A 134 -8.69 -5.57 20.41
N TRP A 135 -8.82 -4.83 19.32
CA TRP A 135 -7.69 -4.27 18.59
C TRP A 135 -6.90 -3.24 19.42
N PHE A 136 -7.57 -2.47 20.27
CA PHE A 136 -6.91 -1.55 21.19
C PHE A 136 -6.14 -2.27 22.32
N PHE A 137 -6.60 -3.45 22.74
CA PHE A 137 -6.03 -4.21 23.86
C PHE A 137 -5.33 -5.51 23.44
N SER A 138 -5.65 -6.09 22.30
CA SER A 138 -4.97 -7.28 21.81
C SER A 138 -3.91 -6.90 20.75
N ARG A 139 -2.69 -6.99 21.15
CA ARG A 139 -1.51 -6.75 20.31
C ARG A 139 -1.25 -7.90 19.32
N ASN A 140 -2.30 -8.43 18.70
CA ASN A 140 -2.20 -9.55 17.76
C ASN A 140 -2.06 -9.05 16.33
N HIS A 141 -0.84 -8.62 15.97
CA HIS A 141 -0.52 -8.30 14.58
C HIS A 141 -0.26 -9.57 13.80
N PRO A 142 -0.68 -9.69 12.55
CA PRO A 142 -0.25 -10.75 11.67
C PRO A 142 1.21 -10.51 11.26
N VAL A 143 2.15 -11.10 12.01
CA VAL A 143 3.53 -11.25 11.54
C VAL A 143 3.65 -12.63 10.92
N LEU A 144 3.96 -12.69 9.62
CA LEU A 144 3.88 -13.90 8.82
C LEU A 144 5.12 -14.04 7.94
N GLU A 145 5.55 -15.26 7.71
CA GLU A 145 6.53 -15.51 6.66
C GLU A 145 5.88 -15.39 5.28
N PRO A 146 6.60 -14.85 4.28
CA PRO A 146 6.17 -14.94 2.89
C PRO A 146 6.01 -16.41 2.49
N VAL A 147 4.98 -16.70 1.73
CA VAL A 147 4.65 -18.07 1.29
C VAL A 147 4.62 -18.11 -0.23
N THR A 148 5.32 -19.08 -0.82
CA THR A 148 5.20 -19.32 -2.26
C THR A 148 3.96 -20.15 -2.55
N ARG A 149 3.05 -19.59 -3.35
CA ARG A 149 1.84 -20.26 -3.87
C ARG A 149 1.70 -19.96 -5.34
N ASP A 150 1.35 -20.97 -6.12
CA ASP A 150 1.13 -20.83 -7.58
C ASP A 150 2.30 -20.16 -8.33
N GLY A 151 3.53 -20.33 -7.83
CA GLY A 151 4.73 -19.70 -8.37
C GLY A 151 4.89 -18.21 -8.03
N LEU A 152 4.07 -17.66 -7.14
CA LEU A 152 4.17 -16.29 -6.62
C LEU A 152 4.56 -16.30 -5.14
N VAL A 153 5.46 -15.41 -4.77
CA VAL A 153 5.73 -15.12 -3.36
C VAL A 153 4.62 -14.22 -2.82
N THR A 154 3.89 -14.69 -1.83
CA THR A 154 2.82 -13.94 -1.18
C THR A 154 3.31 -13.39 0.14
N THR A 155 3.28 -12.07 0.32
CA THR A 155 3.43 -11.38 1.60
C THR A 155 2.09 -10.84 2.07
N TYR A 156 1.99 -10.47 3.36
CA TYR A 156 0.72 -10.10 3.96
C TYR A 156 0.81 -8.75 4.67
N THR A 157 -0.22 -7.93 4.52
CA THR A 157 -0.34 -6.70 5.30
C THR A 157 -0.37 -7.01 6.78
N SER A 158 0.46 -6.32 7.56
CA SER A 158 0.52 -6.52 9.02
C SER A 158 0.02 -5.28 9.76
N VAL A 159 0.64 -4.16 9.52
CA VAL A 159 0.52 -2.97 10.35
C VAL A 159 0.27 -1.75 9.50
N THR A 160 -0.78 -0.98 9.80
CA THR A 160 -0.92 0.36 9.26
C THR A 160 -0.05 1.35 10.03
N GLN A 161 0.76 2.13 9.33
CA GLN A 161 1.59 3.18 9.93
C GLN A 161 0.75 4.38 10.35
N SER A 162 -0.27 4.74 9.57
CA SER A 162 -1.25 5.76 9.93
C SER A 162 -2.24 5.24 10.97
N MET A 163 -2.77 6.12 11.80
CA MET A 163 -3.88 5.75 12.67
C MET A 163 -5.16 5.60 11.83
N THR A 164 -5.94 4.58 12.15
CA THR A 164 -7.22 4.36 11.47
C THR A 164 -8.22 5.47 11.77
N ALA A 165 -9.19 5.69 10.88
CA ALA A 165 -10.23 6.70 11.02
C ALA A 165 -10.98 6.70 12.37
N PRO A 166 -11.23 5.55 13.06
CA PRO A 166 -11.78 5.57 14.41
C PRO A 166 -10.97 6.37 15.43
N TYR A 167 -9.67 6.52 15.24
CA TYR A 167 -8.77 7.18 16.19
C TYR A 167 -8.44 8.63 15.82
N VAL A 168 -8.34 8.91 14.54
CA VAL A 168 -8.02 10.25 13.99
C VAL A 168 -8.88 10.48 12.75
N SER A 169 -9.25 11.72 12.48
CA SER A 169 -9.93 12.09 11.23
C SER A 169 -9.10 11.66 10.01
N GLN A 170 -9.75 11.05 9.05
CA GLN A 170 -9.12 10.54 7.84
C GLN A 170 -10.01 10.87 6.64
N GLY A 171 -9.56 11.80 5.82
CA GLY A 171 -10.41 12.34 4.76
C GLY A 171 -11.74 12.87 5.32
N GLN A 172 -12.86 12.39 4.81
CA GLN A 172 -14.20 12.76 5.31
C GLN A 172 -14.65 11.95 6.54
N ARG A 173 -13.89 10.95 6.95
CA ARG A 173 -14.23 10.11 8.10
C ARG A 173 -13.86 10.79 9.41
N THR A 174 -14.79 10.84 10.33
CA THR A 174 -14.60 11.45 11.66
C THR A 174 -14.21 10.41 12.69
N VAL A 175 -13.53 10.86 13.75
CA VAL A 175 -13.20 10.03 14.92
C VAL A 175 -14.45 9.38 15.51
N HIS A 176 -14.37 8.09 15.82
CA HIS A 176 -15.48 7.35 16.45
C HIS A 176 -15.91 8.02 17.76
N PRO A 177 -17.21 8.21 18.04
CA PRO A 177 -17.69 8.96 19.20
C PRO A 177 -17.11 8.52 20.56
N VAL A 178 -16.98 7.20 20.77
CA VAL A 178 -16.37 6.64 21.99
C VAL A 178 -14.90 7.02 22.13
N LEU A 179 -14.18 7.09 21.01
CA LEU A 179 -12.74 7.42 21.02
C LEU A 179 -12.48 8.93 21.11
N ARG A 180 -13.47 9.77 20.84
CA ARG A 180 -13.34 11.22 21.00
C ARG A 180 -13.09 11.62 22.45
N SER A 181 -13.62 10.86 23.42
CA SER A 181 -13.40 11.11 24.85
C SER A 181 -11.99 10.75 25.32
N ILE A 182 -11.25 9.96 24.55
CA ILE A 182 -9.86 9.61 24.86
C ILE A 182 -8.94 10.71 24.35
N PRO A 183 -8.11 11.34 25.18
CA PRO A 183 -7.18 12.37 24.74
C PRO A 183 -6.29 11.88 23.59
N PHE A 184 -6.04 12.75 22.61
CA PHE A 184 -5.26 12.39 21.43
C PHE A 184 -3.88 11.81 21.78
N ARG A 185 -3.20 12.36 22.80
CA ARG A 185 -1.90 11.86 23.29
C ARG A 185 -1.96 10.39 23.71
N VAL A 186 -3.07 9.97 24.33
CA VAL A 186 -3.27 8.58 24.77
C VAL A 186 -3.47 7.67 23.55
N ARG A 187 -4.27 8.11 22.59
CA ARG A 187 -4.48 7.38 21.33
C ARG A 187 -3.18 7.22 20.55
N LYS A 188 -2.40 8.29 20.42
CA LYS A 188 -1.08 8.29 19.79
C LYS A 188 -0.10 7.34 20.50
N TYR A 189 -0.06 7.37 21.82
CA TYR A 189 0.77 6.45 22.60
C TYR A 189 0.36 4.99 22.40
N ALA A 190 -0.93 4.69 22.40
CA ALA A 190 -1.44 3.34 22.13
C ALA A 190 -1.05 2.86 20.72
N HIS A 191 -1.11 3.72 19.70
CA HIS A 191 -0.66 3.39 18.35
C HIS A 191 0.85 3.14 18.29
N ARG A 192 1.65 3.94 18.98
CA ARG A 192 3.09 3.70 19.09
C ARG A 192 3.38 2.30 19.68
N LEU A 193 2.71 1.94 20.79
CA LEU A 193 2.85 0.60 21.38
C LEU A 193 2.42 -0.51 20.40
N TYR A 194 1.42 -0.23 19.58
CA TYR A 194 0.98 -1.12 18.51
C TYR A 194 2.09 -1.36 17.49
N ILE A 195 2.81 -0.33 17.04
CA ILE A 195 3.95 -0.46 16.13
C ILE A 195 5.12 -1.21 16.81
N GLU A 196 5.46 -0.85 18.06
CA GLU A 196 6.53 -1.50 18.83
C GLU A 196 6.28 -3.00 18.99
N ASP A 197 5.06 -3.40 19.31
CA ASP A 197 4.67 -4.81 19.45
C ASP A 197 4.83 -5.59 18.14
N ALA A 198 4.46 -4.98 17.00
CA ALA A 198 4.65 -5.62 15.70
C ALA A 198 6.14 -5.83 15.38
N LEU A 199 6.99 -4.86 15.67
CA LEU A 199 8.43 -4.98 15.49
C LEU A 199 9.01 -6.04 16.42
N GLU A 200 8.62 -6.06 17.69
CA GLU A 200 9.07 -7.05 18.67
C GLU A 200 8.67 -8.47 18.26
N ARG A 201 7.42 -8.65 17.83
CA ARG A 201 6.95 -9.95 17.35
C ARG A 201 7.64 -10.39 16.08
N ALA A 202 7.87 -9.48 15.12
CA ALA A 202 8.63 -9.82 13.92
C ALA A 202 10.03 -10.34 14.24
N VAL A 203 10.70 -9.75 15.24
CA VAL A 203 12.02 -10.19 15.70
C VAL A 203 11.95 -11.50 16.48
N THR A 204 11.06 -11.61 17.47
CA THR A 204 10.98 -12.78 18.35
C THR A 204 10.46 -14.02 17.66
N GLU A 205 9.56 -13.87 16.71
CA GLU A 205 9.02 -14.96 15.90
C GLU A 205 9.83 -15.22 14.62
N ALA A 206 10.87 -14.42 14.35
CA ALA A 206 11.68 -14.46 13.12
C ALA A 206 10.83 -14.40 11.84
N LYS A 207 9.82 -13.52 11.82
CA LYS A 207 8.85 -13.34 10.74
C LYS A 207 8.86 -11.92 10.19
N HIS A 208 8.04 -11.67 9.17
CA HIS A 208 7.91 -10.36 8.55
C HIS A 208 6.74 -9.56 9.12
N ALA A 209 6.99 -8.28 9.42
CA ALA A 209 5.96 -7.27 9.58
C ALA A 209 5.93 -6.40 8.31
N HIS A 210 4.82 -6.37 7.61
CA HIS A 210 4.63 -5.57 6.42
C HIS A 210 3.86 -4.29 6.77
N PHE A 211 4.55 -3.17 6.84
CA PHE A 211 3.95 -1.87 7.09
C PHE A 211 3.34 -1.28 5.82
N TRP A 212 2.22 -0.59 5.98
CA TRP A 212 1.55 0.08 4.88
C TRP A 212 0.79 1.33 5.35
N THR A 213 0.58 2.26 4.44
CA THR A 213 -0.29 3.44 4.63
C THR A 213 -0.69 3.97 3.25
N HIS A 214 -1.69 4.82 3.19
CA HIS A 214 -2.03 5.55 1.97
C HIS A 214 -1.60 7.02 2.09
N LEU A 215 -1.30 7.66 0.98
CA LEU A 215 -0.94 9.08 0.95
C LEU A 215 -2.06 9.96 1.52
N HIS A 216 -3.31 9.65 1.19
CA HIS A 216 -4.46 10.41 1.70
C HIS A 216 -4.65 10.28 3.22
N ASP A 217 -4.11 9.25 3.86
CA ASP A 217 -4.12 9.11 5.31
C ASP A 217 -3.22 10.16 5.97
N MET A 218 -2.20 10.62 5.26
CA MET A 218 -1.23 11.60 5.73
C MET A 218 -1.60 13.05 5.41
N ALA A 219 -2.81 13.30 4.91
CA ALA A 219 -3.29 14.62 4.50
C ALA A 219 -3.46 15.63 5.66
N ASN A 220 -3.21 15.24 6.90
CA ASN A 220 -3.21 16.13 8.06
C ASN A 220 -1.98 15.92 8.93
N GLU A 221 -1.56 17.00 9.61
CA GLU A 221 -0.34 17.02 10.42
C GLU A 221 -0.28 15.94 11.50
N ALA A 222 -1.44 15.59 12.09
CA ALA A 222 -1.51 14.56 13.13
C ALA A 222 -1.18 13.18 12.60
N GLN A 223 -1.65 12.86 11.40
CA GLN A 223 -1.34 11.59 10.72
C GLN A 223 0.10 11.56 10.22
N LEU A 224 0.58 12.66 9.65
CA LEU A 224 1.95 12.79 9.18
C LEU A 224 2.95 12.55 10.32
N ASP A 225 2.77 13.21 11.48
CA ASP A 225 3.59 13.02 12.67
C ASP A 225 3.59 11.56 13.18
N ILE A 226 2.44 10.88 13.10
CA ILE A 226 2.32 9.47 13.52
C ILE A 226 3.11 8.55 12.57
N VAL A 227 2.99 8.74 11.27
CA VAL A 227 3.73 7.97 10.27
C VAL A 227 5.23 8.22 10.40
N GLU A 228 5.65 9.48 10.53
CA GLU A 228 7.04 9.85 10.74
C GLU A 228 7.62 9.16 11.98
N GLN A 229 6.90 9.17 13.10
CA GLN A 229 7.35 8.50 14.31
C GLN A 229 7.44 6.97 14.15
N SER A 230 6.54 6.35 13.38
CA SER A 230 6.64 4.93 13.09
C SER A 230 7.88 4.58 12.26
N ILE A 231 8.23 5.43 11.30
CA ILE A 231 9.44 5.30 10.47
C ILE A 231 10.70 5.47 11.34
N ILE A 232 10.75 6.52 12.16
CA ILE A 232 11.86 6.78 13.10
C ILE A 232 12.06 5.60 14.05
N LEU A 233 10.98 5.05 14.58
CA LEU A 233 11.04 3.88 15.47
C LEU A 233 11.61 2.66 14.75
N THR A 234 11.10 2.37 13.56
CA THR A 234 11.59 1.24 12.73
C THR A 234 13.07 1.42 12.37
N SER A 235 13.49 2.64 12.02
CA SER A 235 14.89 2.95 11.74
C SER A 235 15.79 2.69 12.94
N LYS A 236 15.40 3.08 14.14
CA LYS A 236 16.14 2.81 15.37
C LYS A 236 16.33 1.31 15.61
N TRP A 237 15.32 0.49 15.33
CA TRP A 237 15.42 -0.96 15.46
C TRP A 237 16.37 -1.56 14.43
N ARG A 238 16.33 -1.07 13.17
CA ARG A 238 17.25 -1.44 12.11
C ARG A 238 18.69 -1.09 12.49
N ASP A 239 18.93 0.15 12.93
CA ASP A 239 20.28 0.65 13.23
C ASP A 239 20.90 -0.08 14.42
N ASN A 240 20.09 -0.50 15.37
CA ASN A 240 20.50 -1.38 16.47
C ASN A 240 20.62 -2.88 16.05
N LYS A 241 20.54 -3.18 14.75
CA LYS A 241 20.65 -4.53 14.19
C LYS A 241 19.64 -5.54 14.75
N ARG A 242 18.50 -5.07 15.24
CA ARG A 242 17.41 -5.91 15.74
C ARG A 242 16.56 -6.47 14.62
N LEU A 243 16.46 -5.76 13.49
CA LEU A 243 15.71 -6.17 12.31
C LEU A 243 16.41 -5.72 11.03
N ARG A 244 15.98 -6.27 9.91
CA ARG A 244 16.34 -5.84 8.56
C ARG A 244 15.10 -5.28 7.86
N VAL A 245 15.23 -4.09 7.26
CA VAL A 245 14.21 -3.58 6.33
C VAL A 245 14.54 -4.12 4.94
N THR A 246 13.55 -4.64 4.24
CA THR A 246 13.70 -5.21 2.90
C THR A 246 12.60 -4.74 1.97
N ARG A 247 12.86 -4.75 0.67
CA ARG A 247 11.88 -4.50 -0.39
C ARG A 247 11.09 -5.76 -0.67
N MET A 248 9.87 -5.62 -1.20
CA MET A 248 9.02 -6.76 -1.56
C MET A 248 9.71 -7.67 -2.59
N ARG A 249 10.35 -7.11 -3.61
CA ARG A 249 11.05 -7.89 -4.66
C ARG A 249 12.21 -8.75 -4.15
N ASN A 250 12.68 -8.51 -2.93
CA ASN A 250 13.76 -9.27 -2.29
C ASN A 250 13.27 -10.39 -1.34
N LEU A 251 11.96 -10.68 -1.35
CA LEU A 251 11.34 -11.74 -0.56
C LEU A 251 11.44 -13.14 -1.19
#